data_71258263309969c5bd2eb1e57dea953f
#
_entry.id   71258263309969c5bd2eb1e57dea953f
#
_cell.length_a   1.000
_cell.length_b   1.000
_cell.length_c   1.000
_cell.angle_alpha   90.00
_cell.angle_beta   90.00
_cell.angle_gamma   90.00
#
_symmetry.space_group_name_H-M   'P 1'
#
loop_
_entity.id
_entity.type
_entity.pdbx_description
1 polymer ?
#
loop_
_entity_poly.entity_id
_entity_poly.type
_entity_poly.pdbx_seq_one_letter_code
_entity_poly.pdbx_strand_id
1 'polypeptide(L)'
;MKKLFYICNALDDDVRLERGIVTDSPAASRKIFLICQALRKAGVRAFVISLGRGRQDRSRRYFKSKVTRINGTPVIYLPFFHFPVLSELLSLFSIVPLLWRIRSLKGYKAALFYNRMPVYLLGLVVARVLQFRTILDLEDGEISANKWIFSSVNSRIVSKLFDVLCSGGVLLACSALKDATTLLPACCCYGTCETHTVLLDRSVLPLTILLGGTVSYDTGAQLLVDAIKVLRKESAPWSKNIIFEISGKGDCIAQFKSLSKDDRIPSVIVHGRTTDDEYQQLLTRTQVGLALKPNSGALANTTFPSKVIEFASHKILVVTTDISDVRKVLADGAIYLMKDNPRILIDKLRWIVENPEQANNLILKGNKYVLAAHSPEIVGQMLQKFIFPTSGLVYK
;
A
#
# COMPACT_ATOMS: atom_id res chain seq x y z
N MET A 1 21.92 -20.03 3.36
CA MET A 1 21.26 -18.83 3.90
C MET A 1 20.57 -18.10 2.76
N LYS A 2 19.26 -17.75 2.90
CA LYS A 2 18.44 -17.07 1.90
C LYS A 2 18.53 -15.55 2.08
N LYS A 3 18.78 -14.79 1.01
CA LYS A 3 18.90 -13.32 1.02
C LYS A 3 18.00 -12.72 -0.05
N LEU A 4 17.15 -11.77 0.35
CA LEU A 4 16.31 -10.99 -0.55
C LEU A 4 16.80 -9.55 -0.61
N PHE A 5 16.89 -9.00 -1.81
CA PHE A 5 17.12 -7.58 -2.08
C PHE A 5 15.86 -7.02 -2.73
N TYR A 6 15.11 -6.21 -1.97
CA TYR A 6 13.89 -5.58 -2.45
C TYR A 6 14.20 -4.20 -3.03
N ILE A 7 14.14 -4.08 -4.33
CA ILE A 7 14.48 -2.87 -5.10
C ILE A 7 13.19 -2.08 -5.32
N CYS A 8 13.11 -0.89 -4.76
CA CYS A 8 11.88 -0.10 -4.68
C CYS A 8 12.16 1.39 -4.51
N ASN A 9 11.12 2.17 -4.24
CA ASN A 9 11.21 3.58 -3.85
C ASN A 9 10.54 3.84 -2.48
N ALA A 10 10.65 2.89 -1.55
CA ALA A 10 10.12 3.04 -0.20
C ALA A 10 10.90 4.11 0.58
N LEU A 11 10.19 4.90 1.38
CA LEU A 11 10.74 5.96 2.21
C LEU A 11 10.21 5.82 3.64
N ASP A 12 11.09 5.97 4.62
CA ASP A 12 10.69 6.28 5.99
C ASP A 12 10.48 7.80 6.17
N ASP A 13 9.86 8.19 7.27
CA ASP A 13 9.59 9.60 7.55
C ASP A 13 10.86 10.42 7.71
N ASP A 14 11.92 9.88 8.34
CA ASP A 14 13.17 10.58 8.55
C ASP A 14 13.84 10.95 7.22
N VAL A 15 14.00 9.99 6.32
CA VAL A 15 14.62 10.22 5.01
C VAL A 15 13.71 11.07 4.12
N ARG A 16 12.39 10.88 4.19
CA ARG A 16 11.42 11.70 3.49
C ARG A 16 11.55 13.17 3.89
N LEU A 17 11.58 13.45 5.20
CA LEU A 17 11.73 14.81 5.74
C LEU A 17 13.10 15.40 5.43
N GLU A 18 14.18 14.62 5.63
CA GLU A 18 15.55 15.04 5.31
C GLU A 18 15.68 15.45 3.83
N ARG A 19 15.10 14.65 2.94
CA ARG A 19 15.16 14.88 1.49
C ARG A 19 14.07 15.84 0.98
N GLY A 20 13.13 16.28 1.82
CA GLY A 20 12.02 17.17 1.46
C GLY A 20 11.08 16.58 0.43
N ILE A 21 10.85 15.26 0.44
CA ILE A 21 10.05 14.57 -0.57
C ILE A 21 8.56 14.70 -0.25
N VAL A 22 7.79 15.19 -1.23
CA VAL A 22 6.33 15.41 -1.10
C VAL A 22 5.49 14.41 -1.89
N THR A 23 6.08 13.69 -2.86
CA THR A 23 5.38 12.73 -3.74
C THR A 23 5.68 11.28 -3.36
N ASP A 24 5.76 10.97 -2.08
CA ASP A 24 5.92 9.61 -1.58
C ASP A 24 4.59 8.84 -1.59
N SER A 25 4.69 7.51 -1.49
CA SER A 25 3.56 6.61 -1.24
C SER A 25 3.75 5.91 0.11
N PRO A 26 3.16 6.44 1.19
CA PRO A 26 3.31 5.85 2.53
C PRO A 26 2.79 4.42 2.59
N ALA A 27 1.65 4.14 1.96
CA ALA A 27 1.07 2.80 1.93
C ALA A 27 1.99 1.77 1.26
N ALA A 28 2.63 2.14 0.13
CA ALA A 28 3.60 1.28 -0.55
C ALA A 28 4.85 1.07 0.32
N SER A 29 5.39 2.12 0.92
CA SER A 29 6.55 2.04 1.82
C SER A 29 6.28 1.10 2.99
N ARG A 30 5.14 1.28 3.67
CA ARG A 30 4.73 0.44 4.80
C ARG A 30 4.56 -1.01 4.38
N LYS A 31 3.88 -1.29 3.26
CA LYS A 31 3.73 -2.66 2.72
C LYS A 31 5.09 -3.33 2.51
N ILE A 32 6.04 -2.63 1.88
CA ILE A 32 7.38 -3.15 1.61
C ILE A 32 8.12 -3.50 2.91
N PHE A 33 8.10 -2.61 3.90
CA PHE A 33 8.75 -2.84 5.19
C PHE A 33 8.12 -4.00 5.96
N LEU A 34 6.80 -4.11 5.96
CA LEU A 34 6.07 -5.22 6.59
C LEU A 34 6.36 -6.58 5.90
N ILE A 35 6.40 -6.61 4.57
CA ILE A 35 6.80 -7.82 3.81
C ILE A 35 8.23 -8.23 4.18
N CYS A 36 9.17 -7.28 4.26
CA CYS A 36 10.54 -7.57 4.67
C CYS A 36 10.61 -8.11 6.11
N GLN A 37 9.80 -7.56 7.01
CA GLN A 37 9.70 -8.04 8.39
C GLN A 37 9.14 -9.47 8.44
N ALA A 38 8.07 -9.75 7.70
CA ALA A 38 7.48 -11.10 7.59
C ALA A 38 8.49 -12.13 7.06
N LEU A 39 9.22 -11.79 6.00
CA LEU A 39 10.28 -12.64 5.45
C LEU A 39 11.40 -12.90 6.45
N ARG A 40 11.76 -11.91 7.28
CA ARG A 40 12.76 -12.09 8.34
C ARG A 40 12.29 -13.05 9.42
N LYS A 41 11.02 -12.98 9.82
CA LYS A 41 10.40 -13.98 10.72
C LYS A 41 10.45 -15.39 10.13
N ALA A 42 10.37 -15.51 8.81
CA ALA A 42 10.54 -16.78 8.08
C ALA A 42 12.01 -17.18 7.83
N GLY A 43 13.00 -16.51 8.44
CA GLY A 43 14.43 -16.85 8.31
C GLY A 43 15.11 -16.35 7.03
N VAL A 44 14.50 -15.44 6.26
CA VAL A 44 15.11 -14.79 5.11
C VAL A 44 15.79 -13.49 5.53
N ARG A 45 17.03 -13.27 5.15
CA ARG A 45 17.69 -11.96 5.32
C ARG A 45 17.21 -11.00 4.23
N ALA A 46 16.20 -10.19 4.56
CA ALA A 46 15.67 -9.17 3.66
C ALA A 46 16.43 -7.84 3.82
N PHE A 47 16.74 -7.22 2.69
CA PHE A 47 17.36 -5.90 2.54
C PHE A 47 16.51 -5.08 1.59
N VAL A 48 16.29 -3.80 1.90
CA VAL A 48 15.64 -2.86 1.01
C VAL A 48 16.71 -2.00 0.33
N ILE A 49 16.64 -1.92 -0.99
CA ILE A 49 17.40 -0.96 -1.81
C ILE A 49 16.40 0.04 -2.36
N SER A 50 16.34 1.20 -1.73
CA SER A 50 15.40 2.25 -2.12
C SER A 50 16.07 3.31 -2.97
N LEU A 51 15.40 3.74 -4.04
CA LEU A 51 15.82 4.92 -4.80
C LEU A 51 15.80 6.16 -3.91
N GLY A 52 14.91 6.23 -2.94
CA GLY A 52 14.79 7.33 -2.00
C GLY A 52 14.55 8.67 -2.68
N ARG A 53 13.77 8.70 -3.76
CA ARG A 53 13.56 9.87 -4.61
C ARG A 53 12.09 10.27 -4.72
N GLY A 54 11.88 11.53 -5.10
CA GLY A 54 10.56 12.09 -5.35
C GLY A 54 10.66 13.58 -5.66
N ARG A 55 9.52 14.23 -5.93
CA ARG A 55 9.46 15.68 -6.06
C ARG A 55 9.78 16.31 -4.70
N GLN A 56 10.61 17.34 -4.71
CA GLN A 56 11.04 18.07 -3.52
C GLN A 56 10.33 19.43 -3.39
N ASP A 57 10.21 19.88 -2.15
CA ASP A 57 9.82 21.24 -1.77
C ASP A 57 11.00 22.09 -1.27
N ARG A 58 12.22 21.53 -1.29
CA ARG A 58 13.44 22.17 -0.74
C ARG A 58 14.47 22.52 -1.81
N SER A 59 15.36 23.45 -1.49
CA SER A 59 16.44 23.96 -2.39
C SER A 59 17.64 23.03 -2.52
N ARG A 60 17.84 22.07 -1.59
CA ARG A 60 18.99 21.16 -1.64
C ARG A 60 18.90 20.21 -2.82
N ARG A 61 19.92 20.20 -3.65
CA ARG A 61 19.90 19.51 -4.96
C ARG A 61 20.44 18.08 -4.97
N TYR A 62 21.28 17.72 -3.97
CA TYR A 62 21.95 16.43 -3.93
C TYR A 62 21.96 15.84 -2.53
N PHE A 63 21.68 14.54 -2.43
CA PHE A 63 21.74 13.72 -1.23
C PHE A 63 22.62 12.50 -1.48
N LYS A 64 23.55 12.26 -0.57
CA LYS A 64 24.40 11.06 -0.60
C LYS A 64 23.56 9.81 -0.30
N SER A 65 24.14 8.64 -0.62
CA SER A 65 23.58 7.36 -0.16
C SER A 65 23.55 7.33 1.38
N LYS A 66 22.49 6.71 1.92
CA LYS A 66 22.30 6.57 3.37
C LYS A 66 21.92 5.13 3.68
N VAL A 67 22.45 4.58 4.76
CA VAL A 67 22.06 3.25 5.26
C VAL A 67 21.42 3.43 6.62
N THR A 68 20.25 2.82 6.80
CA THR A 68 19.50 2.85 8.06
C THR A 68 18.90 1.47 8.34
N ARG A 69 18.17 1.35 9.43
CA ARG A 69 17.38 0.16 9.77
C ARG A 69 15.98 0.57 10.16
N ILE A 70 14.98 -0.06 9.52
CA ILE A 70 13.56 0.13 9.81
C ILE A 70 13.02 -1.21 10.30
N ASN A 71 12.51 -1.24 11.53
CA ASN A 71 12.03 -2.46 12.18
C ASN A 71 13.01 -3.63 12.04
N GLY A 72 14.32 -3.33 12.21
CA GLY A 72 15.41 -4.28 12.08
C GLY A 72 15.80 -4.64 10.64
N THR A 73 15.06 -4.23 9.60
CA THR A 73 15.40 -4.44 8.19
C THR A 73 16.43 -3.39 7.72
N PRO A 74 17.58 -3.80 7.18
CA PRO A 74 18.53 -2.85 6.60
C PRO A 74 17.94 -2.21 5.34
N VAL A 75 18.02 -0.88 5.27
CA VAL A 75 17.55 -0.07 4.13
C VAL A 75 18.72 0.74 3.59
N ILE A 76 18.99 0.61 2.31
CA ILE A 76 20.01 1.34 1.59
C ILE A 76 19.30 2.35 0.68
N TYR A 77 19.35 3.62 1.04
CA TYR A 77 18.89 4.70 0.18
C TYR A 77 20.00 5.07 -0.80
N LEU A 78 19.68 5.01 -2.10
CA LEU A 78 20.60 5.41 -3.15
C LEU A 78 20.80 6.93 -3.15
N PRO A 79 21.90 7.42 -3.74
CA PRO A 79 22.09 8.86 -3.89
C PRO A 79 20.97 9.45 -4.75
N PHE A 80 20.54 10.65 -4.41
CA PHE A 80 19.43 11.31 -5.05
C PHE A 80 19.82 12.71 -5.53
N PHE A 81 19.42 13.03 -6.75
CA PHE A 81 19.59 14.35 -7.35
C PHE A 81 18.23 14.93 -7.72
N HIS A 82 18.00 16.21 -7.37
CA HIS A 82 16.68 16.81 -7.54
C HIS A 82 16.22 16.97 -9.00
N PHE A 83 17.14 17.04 -9.96
CA PHE A 83 16.80 17.13 -11.39
C PHE A 83 16.29 15.78 -11.91
N PRO A 84 15.06 15.70 -12.48
CA PRO A 84 14.44 14.42 -12.83
C PRO A 84 15.30 13.51 -13.69
N VAL A 85 15.83 14.01 -14.79
CA VAL A 85 16.67 13.22 -15.73
C VAL A 85 17.95 12.73 -15.05
N LEU A 86 18.66 13.61 -14.33
CA LEU A 86 19.85 13.25 -13.59
C LEU A 86 19.56 12.29 -12.45
N SER A 87 18.42 12.43 -11.80
CA SER A 87 17.95 11.50 -10.75
C SER A 87 17.73 10.10 -11.31
N GLU A 88 17.12 9.98 -12.49
CA GLU A 88 16.91 8.69 -13.15
C GLU A 88 18.22 8.02 -13.55
N LEU A 89 19.11 8.75 -14.20
CA LEU A 89 20.44 8.25 -14.58
C LEU A 89 21.25 7.85 -13.34
N LEU A 90 21.29 8.69 -12.31
CA LEU A 90 21.99 8.38 -11.08
C LEU A 90 21.44 7.12 -10.39
N SER A 91 20.13 6.97 -10.35
CA SER A 91 19.48 5.78 -9.78
C SER A 91 19.81 4.53 -10.58
N LEU A 92 19.72 4.63 -11.92
CA LEU A 92 20.02 3.53 -12.85
C LEU A 92 21.46 3.02 -12.68
N PHE A 93 22.42 3.93 -12.61
CA PHE A 93 23.85 3.55 -12.46
C PHE A 93 24.22 3.18 -11.02
N SER A 94 23.59 3.75 -10.01
CA SER A 94 23.91 3.46 -8.60
C SER A 94 23.52 2.04 -8.17
N ILE A 95 22.49 1.44 -8.77
CA ILE A 95 22.07 0.08 -8.48
C ILE A 95 23.15 -0.93 -8.90
N VAL A 96 23.81 -0.71 -10.03
CA VAL A 96 24.77 -1.65 -10.63
C VAL A 96 25.95 -1.97 -9.71
N PRO A 97 26.75 -0.99 -9.21
CA PRO A 97 27.87 -1.28 -8.34
C PRO A 97 27.45 -1.91 -7.02
N LEU A 98 26.24 -1.59 -6.54
CA LEU A 98 25.70 -2.20 -5.34
C LEU A 98 25.42 -3.70 -5.58
N LEU A 99 24.72 -4.06 -6.67
CA LEU A 99 24.47 -5.46 -7.04
C LEU A 99 25.78 -6.23 -7.24
N TRP A 100 26.76 -5.58 -7.88
CA TRP A 100 28.08 -6.18 -8.07
C TRP A 100 28.80 -6.48 -6.75
N ARG A 101 28.74 -5.59 -5.77
CA ARG A 101 29.31 -5.80 -4.43
C ARG A 101 28.61 -6.95 -3.68
N ILE A 102 27.29 -7.04 -3.77
CA ILE A 102 26.53 -8.05 -3.05
C ILE A 102 26.58 -9.45 -3.71
N ARG A 103 27.10 -9.56 -4.95
CA ARG A 103 27.25 -10.86 -5.64
C ARG A 103 28.11 -11.84 -4.84
N SER A 104 29.15 -11.35 -4.18
CA SER A 104 30.10 -12.17 -3.39
C SER A 104 29.52 -12.73 -2.09
N LEU A 105 28.35 -12.23 -1.66
CA LEU A 105 27.70 -12.73 -0.46
C LEU A 105 27.28 -14.19 -0.64
N LYS A 106 27.71 -15.09 0.27
CA LYS A 106 27.37 -16.52 0.23
C LYS A 106 25.87 -16.77 0.40
N GLY A 107 25.32 -17.78 -0.28
CA GLY A 107 23.94 -18.27 -0.18
C GLY A 107 23.06 -17.88 -1.37
N TYR A 108 21.79 -18.33 -1.33
CA TYR A 108 20.81 -18.06 -2.37
C TYR A 108 20.39 -16.58 -2.34
N LYS A 109 20.37 -15.97 -3.51
CA LYS A 109 20.03 -14.54 -3.69
C LYS A 109 18.82 -14.38 -4.58
N ALA A 110 17.88 -13.55 -4.14
CA ALA A 110 16.76 -13.10 -4.94
C ALA A 110 16.70 -11.57 -4.96
N ALA A 111 16.26 -11.01 -6.08
CA ALA A 111 15.98 -9.61 -6.26
C ALA A 111 14.50 -9.43 -6.60
N LEU A 112 13.77 -8.68 -5.78
CA LEU A 112 12.36 -8.36 -5.96
C LEU A 112 12.26 -6.91 -6.42
N PHE A 113 11.60 -6.66 -7.55
CA PHE A 113 11.45 -5.34 -8.16
C PHE A 113 10.03 -4.84 -8.02
N TYR A 114 9.87 -3.68 -7.39
CA TYR A 114 8.56 -3.08 -7.13
C TYR A 114 8.04 -2.35 -8.37
N ASN A 115 7.01 -2.89 -8.98
CA ASN A 115 6.41 -2.44 -10.23
C ASN A 115 7.39 -2.42 -11.44
N ARG A 116 6.86 -2.20 -12.62
CA ARG A 116 7.61 -2.15 -13.87
C ARG A 116 8.18 -0.76 -14.13
N MET A 117 9.15 -0.34 -13.32
CA MET A 117 9.75 0.99 -13.49
C MET A 117 10.97 0.95 -14.41
N PRO A 118 11.04 1.80 -15.45
CA PRO A 118 12.18 1.82 -16.39
C PRO A 118 13.53 1.97 -15.70
N VAL A 119 13.58 2.72 -14.61
CA VAL A 119 14.79 2.95 -13.81
C VAL A 119 15.38 1.68 -13.20
N TYR A 120 14.62 0.60 -13.08
CA TYR A 120 15.11 -0.67 -12.56
C TYR A 120 15.70 -1.59 -13.65
N LEU A 121 15.48 -1.31 -14.94
CA LEU A 121 15.85 -2.23 -16.03
C LEU A 121 17.32 -2.62 -16.02
N LEU A 122 18.24 -1.66 -15.87
CA LEU A 122 19.67 -1.97 -15.83
C LEU A 122 20.02 -2.83 -14.61
N GLY A 123 19.44 -2.50 -13.44
CA GLY A 123 19.58 -3.31 -12.24
C GLY A 123 19.01 -4.71 -12.40
N LEU A 124 17.88 -4.86 -13.10
CA LEU A 124 17.26 -6.14 -13.41
C LEU A 124 18.15 -7.01 -14.32
N VAL A 125 18.68 -6.42 -15.42
CA VAL A 125 19.64 -7.10 -16.29
C VAL A 125 20.86 -7.57 -15.52
N VAL A 126 21.46 -6.68 -14.72
CA VAL A 126 22.64 -7.02 -13.90
C VAL A 126 22.32 -8.10 -12.88
N ALA A 127 21.20 -8.02 -12.18
CA ALA A 127 20.77 -9.06 -11.24
C ALA A 127 20.62 -10.42 -11.94
N ARG A 128 20.06 -10.42 -13.15
CA ARG A 128 19.88 -11.63 -13.98
C ARG A 128 21.24 -12.22 -14.39
N VAL A 129 22.17 -11.39 -14.89
CA VAL A 129 23.52 -11.81 -15.26
C VAL A 129 24.29 -12.36 -14.05
N LEU A 130 24.12 -11.78 -12.88
CA LEU A 130 24.71 -12.23 -11.62
C LEU A 130 23.97 -13.44 -11.00
N GLN A 131 23.04 -14.06 -11.75
CA GLN A 131 22.29 -15.26 -11.36
C GLN A 131 21.45 -15.09 -10.09
N PHE A 132 20.95 -13.89 -9.83
CA PHE A 132 19.94 -13.69 -8.82
C PHE A 132 18.60 -14.21 -9.36
N ARG A 133 17.79 -14.83 -8.50
CA ARG A 133 16.39 -15.10 -8.84
C ARG A 133 15.64 -13.77 -8.89
N THR A 134 15.28 -13.31 -10.08
CA THR A 134 14.61 -12.03 -10.32
C THR A 134 13.11 -12.20 -10.31
N ILE A 135 12.40 -11.41 -9.52
CA ILE A 135 10.96 -11.50 -9.31
C ILE A 135 10.37 -10.10 -9.45
N LEU A 136 9.21 -10.01 -10.09
CA LEU A 136 8.41 -8.78 -10.16
C LEU A 136 7.43 -8.75 -9.00
N ASP A 137 7.27 -7.60 -8.35
CA ASP A 137 6.15 -7.28 -7.45
C ASP A 137 5.24 -6.28 -8.15
N LEU A 138 4.11 -6.76 -8.68
CA LEU A 138 3.17 -5.98 -9.47
C LEU A 138 2.01 -5.51 -8.60
N GLU A 139 2.00 -4.22 -8.30
CA GLU A 139 1.03 -3.60 -7.39
C GLU A 139 -0.16 -2.97 -8.11
N ASP A 140 0.10 -2.37 -9.27
CA ASP A 140 -0.91 -1.66 -10.05
C ASP A 140 -0.92 -2.19 -11.49
N GLY A 141 -2.10 -2.33 -12.04
CA GLY A 141 -2.25 -2.52 -13.49
C GLY A 141 -1.63 -1.33 -14.23
N GLU A 142 -1.17 -1.56 -15.44
CA GLU A 142 -0.58 -0.50 -16.26
C GLU A 142 -1.60 0.61 -16.52
N ILE A 143 -1.53 1.66 -15.69
CA ILE A 143 -2.28 2.87 -15.93
C ILE A 143 -1.31 3.83 -16.59
N SER A 144 -1.47 3.97 -17.87
CA SER A 144 -0.92 5.10 -18.59
C SER A 144 -1.63 6.38 -18.12
N ALA A 145 -1.26 6.87 -16.93
CA ALA A 145 -1.76 8.15 -16.41
C ALA A 145 -1.24 9.34 -17.21
N ASN A 146 -0.25 9.15 -18.09
CA ASN A 146 0.32 10.21 -18.92
C ASN A 146 -0.09 10.03 -20.38
N LYS A 147 -0.91 10.97 -20.88
CA LYS A 147 -1.44 11.08 -22.26
C LYS A 147 -0.36 11.36 -23.36
N TRP A 148 0.90 11.04 -23.15
CA TRP A 148 1.93 11.16 -24.16
C TRP A 148 2.04 9.87 -24.96
N ILE A 149 1.87 9.95 -26.27
CA ILE A 149 1.91 8.81 -27.20
C ILE A 149 3.21 7.99 -27.05
N PHE A 150 4.33 8.66 -26.77
CA PHE A 150 5.62 8.01 -26.48
C PHE A 150 5.64 7.23 -25.15
N SER A 151 4.81 7.59 -24.17
CA SER A 151 4.77 6.86 -22.89
C SER A 151 4.11 5.49 -23.00
N SER A 152 3.12 5.32 -23.87
CA SER A 152 2.42 4.05 -24.05
C SER A 152 3.25 2.99 -24.79
N VAL A 153 4.06 3.40 -25.76
CA VAL A 153 4.99 2.48 -26.46
C VAL A 153 6.13 2.08 -25.54
N ASN A 154 6.70 3.03 -24.81
CA ASN A 154 7.74 2.73 -23.81
C ASN A 154 7.23 1.82 -22.70
N SER A 155 5.98 1.98 -22.23
CA SER A 155 5.43 1.12 -21.19
C SER A 155 5.30 -0.33 -21.65
N ARG A 156 4.83 -0.59 -22.88
CA ARG A 156 4.72 -1.94 -23.44
C ARG A 156 6.08 -2.64 -23.60
N ILE A 157 7.10 -1.90 -24.04
CA ILE A 157 8.47 -2.45 -24.17
C ILE A 157 9.02 -2.77 -22.77
N VAL A 158 8.90 -1.85 -21.84
CA VAL A 158 9.34 -2.06 -20.45
C VAL A 158 8.65 -3.27 -19.83
N SER A 159 7.32 -3.42 -20.00
CA SER A 159 6.57 -4.56 -19.51
C SER A 159 7.06 -5.87 -20.07
N LYS A 160 7.27 -5.96 -21.38
CA LYS A 160 7.83 -7.15 -22.03
C LYS A 160 9.24 -7.48 -21.53
N LEU A 161 10.09 -6.47 -21.33
CA LEU A 161 11.44 -6.68 -20.77
C LEU A 161 11.38 -7.24 -19.33
N PHE A 162 10.49 -6.72 -18.50
CA PHE A 162 10.29 -7.29 -17.16
C PHE A 162 9.79 -8.74 -17.23
N ASP A 163 8.82 -9.03 -18.10
CA ASP A 163 8.28 -10.37 -18.27
C ASP A 163 9.33 -11.38 -18.79
N VAL A 164 10.29 -10.94 -19.59
CA VAL A 164 11.42 -11.80 -20.04
C VAL A 164 12.49 -11.96 -18.96
N LEU A 165 12.81 -10.91 -18.22
CA LEU A 165 13.93 -10.87 -17.28
C LEU A 165 13.61 -11.36 -15.87
N CYS A 166 12.34 -11.32 -15.44
CA CYS A 166 11.92 -11.81 -14.13
C CYS A 166 11.65 -13.31 -14.10
N SER A 167 12.73 -14.10 -14.18
CA SER A 167 12.68 -15.58 -14.26
C SER A 167 12.15 -16.28 -13.00
N GLY A 168 12.01 -15.56 -11.90
CA GLY A 168 11.51 -16.09 -10.64
C GLY A 168 9.99 -16.02 -10.48
N GLY A 169 9.29 -15.39 -11.44
CA GLY A 169 7.84 -15.20 -11.39
C GLY A 169 7.41 -13.82 -10.90
N VAL A 170 6.15 -13.72 -10.48
CA VAL A 170 5.52 -12.44 -10.10
C VAL A 170 4.72 -12.57 -8.80
N LEU A 171 4.87 -11.58 -7.93
CA LEU A 171 3.90 -11.29 -6.86
C LEU A 171 2.85 -10.33 -7.42
N LEU A 172 1.59 -10.61 -7.15
CA LEU A 172 0.45 -9.82 -7.62
C LEU A 172 -0.27 -9.20 -6.42
N ALA A 173 -0.56 -7.92 -6.47
CA ALA A 173 -1.36 -7.26 -5.43
C ALA A 173 -2.82 -7.72 -5.43
N CYS A 174 -3.34 -8.21 -6.56
CA CYS A 174 -4.66 -8.84 -6.66
C CYS A 174 -4.70 -9.84 -7.83
N SER A 175 -5.70 -10.73 -7.80
CA SER A 175 -5.81 -11.81 -8.80
C SER A 175 -6.05 -11.30 -10.23
N ALA A 176 -6.72 -10.16 -10.40
CA ALA A 176 -6.97 -9.56 -11.71
C ALA A 176 -5.69 -9.10 -12.43
N LEU A 177 -4.60 -8.85 -11.69
CA LEU A 177 -3.30 -8.51 -12.30
C LEU A 177 -2.64 -9.69 -13.02
N LYS A 178 -3.16 -10.91 -12.89
CA LYS A 178 -2.66 -12.08 -13.62
C LYS A 178 -2.74 -11.89 -15.13
N ASP A 179 -3.77 -11.20 -15.60
CA ASP A 179 -3.95 -10.93 -17.04
C ASP A 179 -3.03 -9.81 -17.57
N ALA A 180 -2.39 -9.07 -16.68
CA ALA A 180 -1.44 -8.00 -17.03
C ALA A 180 0.00 -8.50 -17.21
N THR A 181 0.27 -9.80 -17.05
CA THR A 181 1.62 -10.37 -17.15
C THR A 181 1.59 -11.80 -17.67
N THR A 182 2.69 -12.20 -18.33
CA THR A 182 2.91 -13.59 -18.76
C THR A 182 3.81 -14.36 -17.79
N LEU A 183 4.25 -13.73 -16.70
CA LEU A 183 5.18 -14.32 -15.73
C LEU A 183 4.55 -15.47 -14.93
N LEU A 184 5.28 -16.56 -14.85
CA LEU A 184 4.97 -17.70 -14.01
C LEU A 184 6.23 -18.14 -13.23
N PRO A 185 6.05 -18.66 -12.01
CA PRO A 185 4.81 -18.76 -11.24
C PRO A 185 4.29 -17.40 -10.77
N ALA A 186 2.98 -17.30 -10.55
CA ALA A 186 2.33 -16.12 -10.00
C ALA A 186 1.79 -16.40 -8.59
N CYS A 187 1.94 -15.45 -7.68
CA CYS A 187 1.47 -15.56 -6.30
C CYS A 187 0.79 -14.25 -5.88
N CYS A 188 -0.45 -14.30 -5.41
CA CYS A 188 -1.12 -13.12 -4.85
C CYS A 188 -0.58 -12.82 -3.44
N CYS A 189 -0.18 -11.56 -3.22
CA CYS A 189 0.29 -11.05 -1.94
C CYS A 189 -0.42 -9.74 -1.62
N TYR A 190 -1.53 -9.82 -0.90
CA TYR A 190 -2.34 -8.64 -0.50
C TYR A 190 -1.65 -7.75 0.55
N GLY A 191 -0.57 -8.24 1.15
CA GLY A 191 0.16 -7.62 2.24
C GLY A 191 0.14 -8.47 3.50
N THR A 192 0.70 -7.92 4.57
CA THR A 192 0.70 -8.56 5.90
C THR A 192 0.21 -7.57 6.94
N CYS A 193 -0.39 -8.07 7.99
CA CYS A 193 -0.86 -7.27 9.11
C CYS A 193 0.21 -7.06 10.18
N GLU A 194 0.03 -6.06 11.00
CA GLU A 194 0.66 -5.95 12.31
C GLU A 194 -0.21 -6.65 13.35
N THR A 195 0.39 -7.26 14.35
CA THR A 195 -0.37 -7.85 15.45
C THR A 195 -0.60 -6.79 16.53
N HIS A 196 -1.83 -6.37 16.72
CA HIS A 196 -2.22 -5.44 17.77
C HIS A 196 -3.13 -6.10 18.80
N THR A 197 -2.87 -5.85 20.06
CA THR A 197 -3.60 -6.46 21.18
C THR A 197 -4.70 -5.58 21.74
N VAL A 198 -4.71 -4.29 21.40
CA VAL A 198 -5.64 -3.32 21.99
C VAL A 198 -7.05 -3.50 21.41
N LEU A 199 -8.02 -3.75 22.29
CA LEU A 199 -9.44 -3.66 22.01
C LEU A 199 -9.91 -2.24 22.36
N LEU A 200 -10.50 -1.54 21.39
CA LEU A 200 -11.24 -0.31 21.69
C LEU A 200 -12.63 -0.68 22.19
N ASP A 201 -13.03 -0.07 23.29
CA ASP A 201 -14.44 -0.04 23.65
C ASP A 201 -15.19 0.88 22.67
N ARG A 202 -16.04 0.27 21.85
CA ARG A 202 -16.73 0.96 20.73
C ARG A 202 -18.16 1.36 21.08
N SER A 203 -18.60 1.08 22.28
CA SER A 203 -19.85 1.62 22.83
C SER A 203 -19.74 3.11 23.16
N VAL A 204 -18.49 3.65 23.17
CA VAL A 204 -18.21 5.04 23.51
C VAL A 204 -18.44 5.94 22.29
N LEU A 205 -19.39 6.83 22.40
CA LEU A 205 -19.62 7.92 21.43
C LEU A 205 -18.69 9.10 21.73
N PRO A 206 -18.26 9.86 20.71
CA PRO A 206 -18.70 9.82 19.31
C PRO A 206 -18.05 8.70 18.50
N LEU A 207 -18.78 8.19 17.48
CA LEU A 207 -18.27 7.22 16.51
C LEU A 207 -17.23 7.89 15.60
N THR A 208 -15.96 7.49 15.73
CA THR A 208 -14.86 8.03 14.92
C THR A 208 -14.67 7.19 13.66
N ILE A 209 -14.77 7.83 12.50
CA ILE A 209 -14.66 7.24 11.18
C ILE A 209 -13.43 7.78 10.47
N LEU A 210 -12.48 6.94 10.10
CA LEU A 210 -11.22 7.33 9.46
C LEU A 210 -11.22 7.04 7.96
N LEU A 211 -10.91 8.06 7.16
CA LEU A 211 -10.42 7.92 5.79
C LEU A 211 -8.91 8.23 5.80
N GLY A 212 -8.07 7.21 5.55
CA GLY A 212 -6.62 7.34 5.62
C GLY A 212 -5.90 6.99 4.30
N GLY A 213 -4.80 7.69 4.00
CA GLY A 213 -3.94 7.43 2.84
C GLY A 213 -4.05 8.49 1.74
N THR A 214 -4.11 8.06 0.46
CA THR A 214 -4.35 8.98 -0.64
C THR A 214 -5.81 9.44 -0.62
N VAL A 215 -6.04 10.74 -0.60
CA VAL A 215 -7.38 11.36 -0.50
C VAL A 215 -7.72 11.99 -1.86
N SER A 216 -8.09 11.14 -2.82
CA SER A 216 -8.33 11.54 -4.22
C SER A 216 -9.61 10.92 -4.78
N TYR A 217 -10.01 11.34 -5.96
CA TYR A 217 -11.14 10.75 -6.69
C TYR A 217 -10.96 9.26 -6.88
N ASP A 218 -9.76 8.82 -7.28
CA ASP A 218 -9.42 7.41 -7.56
C ASP A 218 -9.40 6.52 -6.30
N THR A 219 -9.46 7.11 -5.12
CA THR A 219 -9.52 6.40 -3.84
C THR A 219 -10.88 6.55 -3.14
N GLY A 220 -11.90 6.98 -3.87
CA GLY A 220 -13.28 7.09 -3.37
C GLY A 220 -13.51 8.24 -2.37
N ALA A 221 -12.56 9.18 -2.23
CA ALA A 221 -12.70 10.30 -1.30
C ALA A 221 -13.90 11.20 -1.63
N GLN A 222 -14.22 11.36 -2.93
CA GLN A 222 -15.38 12.14 -3.37
C GLN A 222 -16.71 11.54 -2.85
N LEU A 223 -16.83 10.22 -2.83
CA LEU A 223 -18.01 9.54 -2.29
C LEU A 223 -18.28 9.96 -0.83
N LEU A 224 -17.22 10.07 -0.02
CA LEU A 224 -17.34 10.52 1.37
C LEU A 224 -17.69 12.02 1.46
N VAL A 225 -17.06 12.86 0.63
CA VAL A 225 -17.40 14.31 0.56
C VAL A 225 -18.89 14.49 0.30
N ASP A 226 -19.43 13.76 -0.69
CA ASP A 226 -20.83 13.88 -1.08
C ASP A 226 -21.76 13.31 0.00
N ALA A 227 -21.39 12.21 0.65
CA ALA A 227 -22.13 11.65 1.80
C ALA A 227 -22.22 12.65 2.98
N ILE A 228 -21.11 13.31 3.32
CA ILE A 228 -21.09 14.32 4.41
C ILE A 228 -22.00 15.51 4.05
N LYS A 229 -21.95 16.00 2.80
CA LYS A 229 -22.85 17.09 2.35
C LYS A 229 -24.33 16.72 2.48
N VAL A 230 -24.68 15.49 2.10
CA VAL A 230 -26.06 14.98 2.21
C VAL A 230 -26.47 14.88 3.68
N LEU A 231 -25.63 14.29 4.56
CA LEU A 231 -25.89 14.18 5.98
C LEU A 231 -26.13 15.54 6.65
N ARG A 232 -25.31 16.54 6.30
CA ARG A 232 -25.45 17.90 6.82
C ARG A 232 -26.71 18.60 6.35
N LYS A 233 -27.13 18.33 5.09
CA LYS A 233 -28.39 18.87 4.57
C LYS A 233 -29.62 18.28 5.25
N GLU A 234 -29.57 16.98 5.59
CA GLU A 234 -30.67 16.26 6.22
C GLU A 234 -30.74 16.48 7.74
N SER A 235 -29.65 16.94 8.34
CA SER A 235 -29.55 17.17 9.80
C SER A 235 -30.03 15.98 10.63
N ALA A 236 -29.70 14.75 10.18
CA ALA A 236 -30.18 13.51 10.77
C ALA A 236 -29.71 13.37 12.25
N PRO A 237 -30.61 13.15 13.24
CA PRO A 237 -30.23 13.11 14.65
C PRO A 237 -29.13 12.11 14.97
N TRP A 238 -29.12 10.93 14.35
CA TRP A 238 -28.12 9.89 14.58
C TRP A 238 -26.69 10.31 14.16
N SER A 239 -26.55 11.22 13.19
CA SER A 239 -25.25 11.68 12.70
C SER A 239 -24.56 12.69 13.63
N LYS A 240 -25.24 13.18 14.69
CA LYS A 240 -24.67 14.11 15.67
C LYS A 240 -23.45 13.52 16.41
N ASN A 241 -23.43 12.22 16.57
CA ASN A 241 -22.38 11.51 17.28
C ASN A 241 -21.36 10.87 16.34
N ILE A 242 -21.15 11.46 15.15
CA ILE A 242 -20.15 11.01 14.19
C ILE A 242 -19.07 12.07 14.01
N ILE A 243 -17.81 11.61 14.02
CA ILE A 243 -16.63 12.41 13.66
C ILE A 243 -15.93 11.73 12.50
N PHE A 244 -15.76 12.46 11.38
CA PHE A 244 -14.94 12.01 10.26
C PHE A 244 -13.52 12.55 10.42
N GLU A 245 -12.55 11.66 10.54
CA GLU A 245 -11.12 11.99 10.55
C GLU A 245 -10.50 11.68 9.19
N ILE A 246 -9.82 12.66 8.61
CA ILE A 246 -9.21 12.58 7.28
C ILE A 246 -7.70 12.73 7.43
N SER A 247 -6.96 11.64 7.16
CA SER A 247 -5.50 11.64 7.22
C SER A 247 -4.91 11.30 5.86
N GLY A 248 -4.14 12.19 5.27
CA GLY A 248 -3.49 11.96 3.99
C GLY A 248 -3.32 13.21 3.14
N LYS A 249 -3.01 12.98 1.88
CA LYS A 249 -2.84 14.02 0.85
C LYS A 249 -3.56 13.59 -0.44
N GLY A 250 -3.97 14.55 -1.25
CA GLY A 250 -4.64 14.31 -2.53
C GLY A 250 -5.48 15.49 -2.97
N ASP A 251 -6.08 15.38 -4.12
CA ASP A 251 -6.85 16.44 -4.78
C ASP A 251 -8.19 16.77 -4.07
N CYS A 252 -8.75 15.81 -3.32
CA CYS A 252 -9.96 16.03 -2.53
C CYS A 252 -9.72 16.70 -1.16
N ILE A 253 -8.47 16.88 -0.71
CA ILE A 253 -8.16 17.48 0.61
C ILE A 253 -8.75 18.89 0.77
N ALA A 254 -8.75 19.70 -0.30
CA ALA A 254 -9.30 21.05 -0.24
C ALA A 254 -10.81 21.05 0.08
N GLN A 255 -11.56 20.08 -0.44
CA GLN A 255 -12.98 19.91 -0.14
C GLN A 255 -13.23 19.55 1.32
N PHE A 256 -12.45 18.60 1.88
CA PHE A 256 -12.53 18.26 3.30
C PHE A 256 -12.14 19.43 4.21
N LYS A 257 -11.12 20.20 3.86
CA LYS A 257 -10.76 21.44 4.58
C LYS A 257 -11.88 22.48 4.56
N SER A 258 -12.65 22.56 3.47
CA SER A 258 -13.84 23.42 3.43
C SER A 258 -14.93 22.89 4.36
N LEU A 259 -15.15 21.58 4.37
CA LEU A 259 -16.11 20.95 5.29
C LEU A 259 -15.69 21.07 6.76
N SER A 260 -14.39 21.06 7.08
CA SER A 260 -13.90 21.16 8.46
C SER A 260 -14.02 22.57 9.07
N LYS A 261 -14.16 23.60 8.22
CA LYS A 261 -14.41 24.98 8.68
C LYS A 261 -15.87 25.28 8.99
N ASP A 262 -16.74 24.36 8.67
CA ASP A 262 -18.17 24.48 8.84
C ASP A 262 -18.58 23.67 10.10
N ASP A 263 -19.10 24.35 11.10
CA ASP A 263 -19.46 23.77 12.40
C ASP A 263 -20.70 22.85 12.36
N ARG A 264 -21.29 22.66 11.16
CA ARG A 264 -22.39 21.71 10.99
C ARG A 264 -21.94 20.27 11.26
N ILE A 265 -22.85 19.51 11.83
CA ILE A 265 -22.65 18.09 12.11
C ILE A 265 -23.10 17.22 10.92
N PRO A 266 -22.41 16.09 10.69
CA PRO A 266 -21.30 15.53 11.45
C PRO A 266 -20.00 16.35 11.33
N SER A 267 -19.16 16.28 12.37
CA SER A 267 -17.86 16.97 12.43
C SER A 267 -16.84 16.36 11.45
N VAL A 268 -15.99 17.19 10.89
CA VAL A 268 -14.90 16.77 10.00
C VAL A 268 -13.57 17.32 10.49
N ILE A 269 -12.60 16.46 10.77
CA ILE A 269 -11.24 16.81 11.21
C ILE A 269 -10.25 16.42 10.11
N VAL A 270 -9.43 17.36 9.65
CA VAL A 270 -8.46 17.12 8.58
C VAL A 270 -7.04 17.24 9.14
N HIS A 271 -6.35 16.11 9.24
CA HIS A 271 -4.97 16.03 9.75
C HIS A 271 -3.92 16.35 8.68
N GLY A 272 -4.28 16.19 7.39
CA GLY A 272 -3.29 16.26 6.31
C GLY A 272 -2.37 15.03 6.32
N ARG A 273 -1.14 15.19 5.80
CA ARG A 273 -0.14 14.12 5.82
C ARG A 273 0.42 13.95 7.23
N THR A 274 0.03 12.90 7.91
CA THR A 274 0.56 12.51 9.22
C THR A 274 1.88 11.75 9.09
N THR A 275 2.68 11.76 10.16
CA THR A 275 3.78 10.81 10.37
C THR A 275 3.22 9.40 10.66
N ASP A 276 4.08 8.38 10.63
CA ASP A 276 3.65 7.02 10.94
C ASP A 276 3.15 6.90 12.40
N ASP A 277 3.80 7.57 13.34
CA ASP A 277 3.39 7.57 14.77
C ASP A 277 2.04 8.28 14.98
N GLU A 278 1.84 9.46 14.37
CA GLU A 278 0.56 10.16 14.42
C GLU A 278 -0.56 9.31 13.79
N TYR A 279 -0.26 8.62 12.69
CA TYR A 279 -1.22 7.74 12.04
C TYR A 279 -1.58 6.54 12.93
N GLN A 280 -0.60 5.95 13.63
CA GLN A 280 -0.88 4.89 14.62
C GLN A 280 -1.80 5.39 15.74
N GLN A 281 -1.59 6.60 16.25
CA GLN A 281 -2.48 7.22 17.24
C GLN A 281 -3.92 7.40 16.70
N LEU A 282 -4.08 7.76 15.42
CA LEU A 282 -5.40 7.80 14.78
C LEU A 282 -6.06 6.42 14.78
N LEU A 283 -5.31 5.37 14.40
CA LEU A 283 -5.83 4.01 14.38
C LEU A 283 -6.29 3.52 15.76
N THR A 284 -5.63 3.94 16.85
CA THR A 284 -6.02 3.51 18.22
C THR A 284 -7.37 4.05 18.65
N ARG A 285 -7.87 5.16 18.11
CA ARG A 285 -9.17 5.74 18.45
C ARG A 285 -10.23 5.58 17.37
N THR A 286 -9.87 5.03 16.22
CA THR A 286 -10.79 4.81 15.09
C THR A 286 -11.67 3.60 15.33
N GLN A 287 -12.98 3.76 15.18
CA GLN A 287 -13.95 2.67 15.28
C GLN A 287 -14.35 2.11 13.92
N VAL A 288 -14.39 2.97 12.88
CA VAL A 288 -14.74 2.58 11.51
C VAL A 288 -13.68 3.08 10.54
N GLY A 289 -13.13 2.19 9.74
CA GLY A 289 -12.15 2.50 8.68
C GLY A 289 -12.79 2.44 7.30
N LEU A 290 -12.64 3.50 6.53
CA LEU A 290 -13.14 3.58 5.16
C LEU A 290 -12.04 3.20 4.17
N ALA A 291 -12.21 2.09 3.48
CA ALA A 291 -11.32 1.62 2.42
C ALA A 291 -12.06 1.71 1.07
N LEU A 292 -12.39 2.93 0.69
CA LEU A 292 -13.17 3.20 -0.50
C LEU A 292 -12.29 3.24 -1.75
N LYS A 293 -12.81 2.70 -2.84
CA LYS A 293 -12.30 2.88 -4.20
C LYS A 293 -13.49 2.89 -5.15
N PRO A 294 -13.43 3.62 -6.28
CA PRO A 294 -14.52 3.59 -7.26
C PRO A 294 -14.77 2.16 -7.78
N ASN A 295 -16.05 1.78 -7.91
CA ASN A 295 -16.46 0.49 -8.48
C ASN A 295 -16.31 0.42 -10.00
N SER A 296 -15.99 1.53 -10.65
CA SER A 296 -15.84 1.66 -12.09
C SER A 296 -14.49 2.30 -12.46
N GLY A 297 -14.07 2.09 -13.69
CA GLY A 297 -12.80 2.61 -14.21
C GLY A 297 -11.69 1.56 -14.26
N ALA A 298 -10.58 1.91 -14.90
CA ALA A 298 -9.45 0.99 -15.15
C ALA A 298 -8.78 0.48 -13.86
N LEU A 299 -8.92 1.21 -12.75
CA LEU A 299 -8.33 0.87 -11.45
C LEU A 299 -9.21 0.00 -10.56
N ALA A 300 -10.50 -0.11 -10.85
CA ALA A 300 -11.47 -0.73 -9.93
C ALA A 300 -11.06 -2.16 -9.52
N ASN A 301 -10.61 -2.98 -10.47
CA ASN A 301 -10.27 -4.38 -10.22
C ASN A 301 -8.78 -4.69 -10.29
N THR A 302 -7.93 -3.74 -10.70
CA THR A 302 -6.49 -3.95 -10.90
C THR A 302 -5.62 -3.47 -9.74
N THR A 303 -6.24 -3.01 -8.65
CA THR A 303 -5.54 -2.62 -7.42
C THR A 303 -6.23 -3.24 -6.21
N PHE A 304 -5.47 -3.50 -5.15
CA PHE A 304 -6.02 -3.99 -3.88
C PHE A 304 -6.02 -2.87 -2.83
N PRO A 305 -7.16 -2.61 -2.15
CA PRO A 305 -7.23 -1.62 -1.09
C PRO A 305 -6.59 -2.16 0.20
N SER A 306 -5.27 -2.06 0.32
CA SER A 306 -4.48 -2.62 1.45
C SER A 306 -4.95 -2.17 2.84
N LYS A 307 -5.68 -1.06 2.93
CA LYS A 307 -6.28 -0.56 4.17
C LYS A 307 -7.27 -1.54 4.81
N VAL A 308 -7.87 -2.45 4.03
CA VAL A 308 -8.77 -3.47 4.60
C VAL A 308 -8.05 -4.41 5.56
N ILE A 309 -6.80 -4.78 5.24
CA ILE A 309 -5.97 -5.62 6.12
C ILE A 309 -5.55 -4.81 7.36
N GLU A 310 -5.10 -3.58 7.17
CA GLU A 310 -4.69 -2.71 8.26
C GLU A 310 -5.82 -2.46 9.26
N PHE A 311 -6.97 -2.02 8.80
CA PHE A 311 -8.12 -1.75 9.67
C PHE A 311 -8.61 -3.02 10.39
N ALA A 312 -8.77 -4.12 9.67
CA ALA A 312 -9.21 -5.37 10.28
C ALA A 312 -8.21 -5.90 11.32
N SER A 313 -6.89 -5.75 11.10
CA SER A 313 -5.87 -6.15 12.07
C SER A 313 -5.90 -5.32 13.35
N HIS A 314 -6.28 -4.05 13.26
CA HIS A 314 -6.49 -3.16 14.41
C HIS A 314 -7.87 -3.31 15.05
N LYS A 315 -8.67 -4.31 14.64
CA LYS A 315 -10.06 -4.48 15.08
C LYS A 315 -10.92 -3.24 14.82
N ILE A 316 -10.71 -2.57 13.72
CA ILE A 316 -11.50 -1.47 13.20
C ILE A 316 -12.52 -2.05 12.24
N LEU A 317 -13.81 -1.64 12.35
CA LEU A 317 -14.84 -2.07 11.40
C LEU A 317 -14.50 -1.57 10.00
N VAL A 318 -14.37 -2.48 9.07
CA VAL A 318 -14.06 -2.11 7.69
C VAL A 318 -15.34 -1.83 6.91
N VAL A 319 -15.47 -0.62 6.36
CA VAL A 319 -16.44 -0.29 5.32
C VAL A 319 -15.67 -0.10 4.02
N THR A 320 -15.97 -0.91 3.02
CA THR A 320 -15.21 -0.96 1.77
C THR A 320 -16.11 -1.11 0.56
N THR A 321 -15.66 -0.61 -0.59
CA THR A 321 -16.29 -0.96 -1.87
C THR A 321 -16.03 -2.42 -2.20
N ASP A 322 -17.01 -3.08 -2.84
CA ASP A 322 -16.92 -4.48 -3.22
C ASP A 322 -16.16 -4.63 -4.54
N ILE A 323 -14.85 -4.54 -4.46
CA ILE A 323 -13.95 -4.56 -5.63
C ILE A 323 -12.78 -5.52 -5.43
N SER A 324 -12.17 -5.92 -6.52
CA SER A 324 -10.96 -6.74 -6.50
C SER A 324 -11.13 -8.00 -5.63
N ASP A 325 -10.14 -8.36 -4.86
CA ASP A 325 -10.11 -9.55 -4.00
C ASP A 325 -10.52 -9.27 -2.54
N VAL A 326 -11.19 -8.16 -2.24
CA VAL A 326 -11.52 -7.79 -0.86
C VAL A 326 -12.35 -8.87 -0.16
N ARG A 327 -13.31 -9.48 -0.87
CA ARG A 327 -14.10 -10.59 -0.32
C ARG A 327 -13.29 -11.85 -0.05
N LYS A 328 -12.19 -12.09 -0.78
CA LYS A 328 -11.30 -13.22 -0.51
C LYS A 328 -10.53 -13.03 0.81
N VAL A 329 -10.32 -11.76 1.21
CA VAL A 329 -9.56 -11.41 2.42
C VAL A 329 -10.48 -11.30 3.65
N LEU A 330 -11.63 -10.65 3.52
CA LEU A 330 -12.49 -10.33 4.66
C LEU A 330 -13.79 -11.18 4.72
N ALA A 331 -14.11 -11.94 3.68
CA ALA A 331 -15.33 -12.76 3.57
C ALA A 331 -16.58 -11.99 4.03
N ASP A 332 -17.24 -12.40 5.13
CA ASP A 332 -18.37 -11.72 5.75
C ASP A 332 -17.96 -10.85 6.98
N GLY A 333 -16.67 -10.53 7.13
CA GLY A 333 -16.13 -9.73 8.23
C GLY A 333 -15.99 -8.23 7.94
N ALA A 334 -16.77 -7.69 6.99
CA ALA A 334 -16.76 -6.27 6.63
C ALA A 334 -18.13 -5.82 6.09
N ILE A 335 -18.33 -4.51 6.00
CA ILE A 335 -19.47 -3.91 5.32
C ILE A 335 -19.06 -3.54 3.89
N TYR A 336 -19.81 -4.04 2.90
CA TYR A 336 -19.54 -3.86 1.49
C TYR A 336 -20.49 -2.86 0.84
N LEU A 337 -19.94 -1.93 0.07
CA LEU A 337 -20.68 -1.01 -0.78
C LEU A 337 -20.68 -1.56 -2.20
N MET A 338 -21.88 -1.95 -2.68
CA MET A 338 -22.05 -2.53 -4.00
C MET A 338 -22.05 -1.48 -5.13
N LYS A 339 -22.22 -0.20 -4.80
CA LYS A 339 -22.25 0.92 -5.75
C LYS A 339 -21.65 2.16 -5.09
N ASP A 340 -21.06 3.02 -5.92
CA ASP A 340 -20.52 4.33 -5.52
C ASP A 340 -21.66 5.35 -5.35
N ASN A 341 -22.48 5.16 -4.34
CA ASN A 341 -23.62 6.01 -4.06
C ASN A 341 -23.55 6.54 -2.62
N PRO A 342 -23.54 7.87 -2.43
CA PRO A 342 -23.50 8.50 -1.10
C PRO A 342 -24.62 8.02 -0.17
N ARG A 343 -25.81 7.75 -0.68
CA ARG A 343 -26.93 7.22 0.11
C ARG A 343 -26.64 5.83 0.67
N ILE A 344 -26.06 4.95 -0.13
CA ILE A 344 -25.69 3.61 0.33
C ILE A 344 -24.66 3.70 1.45
N LEU A 345 -23.65 4.58 1.31
CA LEU A 345 -22.68 4.79 2.40
C LEU A 345 -23.38 5.31 3.66
N ILE A 346 -24.26 6.30 3.55
CA ILE A 346 -25.03 6.86 4.66
C ILE A 346 -25.87 5.78 5.35
N ASP A 347 -26.59 4.96 4.60
CA ASP A 347 -27.42 3.86 5.15
C ASP A 347 -26.57 2.84 5.91
N LYS A 348 -25.35 2.55 5.43
CA LYS A 348 -24.42 1.65 6.14
C LYS A 348 -23.87 2.28 7.42
N LEU A 349 -23.54 3.58 7.40
CA LEU A 349 -23.10 4.29 8.60
C LEU A 349 -24.23 4.39 9.63
N ARG A 350 -25.46 4.64 9.18
CA ARG A 350 -26.64 4.62 10.06
C ARG A 350 -26.84 3.23 10.69
N TRP A 351 -26.75 2.17 9.87
CA TRP A 351 -26.87 0.80 10.35
C TRP A 351 -25.82 0.49 11.44
N ILE A 352 -24.57 0.96 11.30
CA ILE A 352 -23.51 0.77 12.31
C ILE A 352 -23.90 1.40 13.64
N VAL A 353 -24.46 2.62 13.62
CA VAL A 353 -24.90 3.33 14.82
C VAL A 353 -26.08 2.62 15.50
N GLU A 354 -27.02 2.11 14.68
CA GLU A 354 -28.23 1.45 15.17
C GLU A 354 -28.01 -0.02 15.59
N ASN A 355 -26.88 -0.65 15.16
CA ASN A 355 -26.62 -2.09 15.38
C ASN A 355 -25.19 -2.35 15.92
N PRO A 356 -24.81 -1.80 17.08
CA PRO A 356 -23.44 -1.87 17.58
C PRO A 356 -22.96 -3.31 17.86
N GLU A 357 -23.82 -4.21 18.32
CA GLU A 357 -23.46 -5.62 18.56
C GLU A 357 -23.13 -6.36 17.27
N GLN A 358 -23.97 -6.20 16.22
CA GLN A 358 -23.75 -6.82 14.93
C GLN A 358 -22.47 -6.23 14.26
N ALA A 359 -22.25 -4.93 14.40
CA ALA A 359 -21.02 -4.27 13.95
C ALA A 359 -19.78 -4.88 14.65
N ASN A 360 -19.86 -5.11 15.96
CA ASN A 360 -18.78 -5.73 16.73
C ASN A 360 -18.51 -7.18 16.28
N ASN A 361 -19.54 -7.95 15.97
CA ASN A 361 -19.39 -9.30 15.41
C ASN A 361 -18.64 -9.29 14.06
N LEU A 362 -18.93 -8.33 13.17
CA LEU A 362 -18.20 -8.17 11.90
C LEU A 362 -16.72 -7.87 12.12
N ILE A 363 -16.40 -7.03 13.11
CA ILE A 363 -15.03 -6.71 13.49
C ILE A 363 -14.26 -7.96 13.90
N LEU A 364 -14.84 -8.76 14.80
CA LEU A 364 -14.20 -9.98 15.29
C LEU A 364 -13.97 -10.99 14.15
N LYS A 365 -14.94 -11.12 13.24
CA LYS A 365 -14.79 -11.96 12.04
C LYS A 365 -13.66 -11.45 11.12
N GLY A 366 -13.68 -10.17 10.74
CA GLY A 366 -12.67 -9.57 9.88
C GLY A 366 -11.25 -9.67 10.47
N ASN A 367 -11.12 -9.40 11.77
CA ASN A 367 -9.85 -9.56 12.48
C ASN A 367 -9.37 -11.03 12.45
N LYS A 368 -10.25 -11.99 12.75
CA LYS A 368 -9.93 -13.42 12.70
C LYS A 368 -9.44 -13.86 11.31
N TYR A 369 -10.13 -13.44 10.24
CA TYR A 369 -9.74 -13.80 8.87
C TYR A 369 -8.37 -13.21 8.51
N VAL A 370 -8.14 -11.94 8.83
CA VAL A 370 -6.87 -11.28 8.53
C VAL A 370 -5.71 -11.89 9.32
N LEU A 371 -5.88 -12.15 10.61
CA LEU A 371 -4.83 -12.79 11.41
C LEU A 371 -4.52 -14.22 10.94
N ALA A 372 -5.53 -14.97 10.54
CA ALA A 372 -5.39 -16.35 10.07
C ALA A 372 -4.67 -16.47 8.71
N ALA A 373 -4.79 -15.48 7.82
CA ALA A 373 -4.25 -15.57 6.47
C ALA A 373 -3.12 -14.57 6.20
N HIS A 374 -3.06 -13.44 6.93
CA HIS A 374 -2.17 -12.33 6.66
C HIS A 374 -1.23 -11.97 7.84
N SER A 375 -1.11 -12.85 8.84
CA SER A 375 -0.10 -12.67 9.89
C SER A 375 1.31 -12.71 9.29
N PRO A 376 2.29 -12.00 9.89
CA PRO A 376 3.66 -11.96 9.38
C PRO A 376 4.30 -13.35 9.24
N GLU A 377 3.94 -14.28 10.10
CA GLU A 377 4.43 -15.66 10.08
C GLU A 377 3.95 -16.42 8.85
N ILE A 378 2.65 -16.34 8.55
CA ILE A 378 2.01 -17.03 7.43
C ILE A 378 2.47 -16.44 6.10
N VAL A 379 2.39 -15.11 5.97
CA VAL A 379 2.84 -14.40 4.76
C VAL A 379 4.34 -14.59 4.54
N GLY A 380 5.14 -14.51 5.60
CA GLY A 380 6.58 -14.75 5.52
C GLY A 380 6.92 -16.14 5.02
N GLN A 381 6.25 -17.19 5.50
CA GLN A 381 6.45 -18.57 5.04
C GLN A 381 5.98 -18.76 3.60
N MET A 382 4.82 -18.21 3.23
CA MET A 382 4.31 -18.21 1.85
C MET A 382 5.30 -17.58 0.88
N LEU A 383 5.75 -16.37 1.18
CA LEU A 383 6.73 -15.64 0.37
C LEU A 383 8.09 -16.34 0.34
N GLN A 384 8.55 -16.91 1.46
CA GLN A 384 9.79 -17.67 1.49
C GLN A 384 9.73 -18.85 0.53
N LYS A 385 8.63 -19.63 0.54
CA LYS A 385 8.43 -20.78 -0.37
C LYS A 385 8.39 -20.32 -1.83
N PHE A 386 7.72 -19.23 -2.11
CA PHE A 386 7.62 -18.67 -3.46
C PHE A 386 8.96 -18.14 -3.97
N ILE A 387 9.63 -17.31 -3.18
CA ILE A 387 10.90 -16.67 -3.55
C ILE A 387 12.06 -17.65 -3.60
N PHE A 388 12.06 -18.66 -2.73
CA PHE A 388 13.13 -19.67 -2.59
C PHE A 388 12.55 -21.09 -2.59
N PRO A 389 12.00 -21.56 -3.73
CA PRO A 389 11.48 -22.91 -3.81
C PRO A 389 12.58 -23.92 -3.49
N THR A 390 12.25 -24.93 -2.72
CA THR A 390 13.12 -26.11 -2.54
C THR A 390 13.22 -26.82 -3.90
N SER A 391 14.43 -27.15 -4.33
CA SER A 391 14.71 -27.86 -5.58
C SER A 391 13.83 -29.12 -5.68
N GLY A 392 12.85 -29.11 -6.59
CA GLY A 392 11.89 -30.21 -6.83
C GLY A 392 10.52 -29.79 -7.35
N LEU A 393 10.09 -28.56 -7.12
CA LEU A 393 8.83 -28.03 -7.68
C LEU A 393 9.13 -27.16 -8.91
N VAL A 394 9.36 -27.82 -10.05
CA VAL A 394 9.18 -27.19 -11.36
C VAL A 394 7.66 -27.03 -11.53
N TYR A 395 7.12 -25.84 -11.29
CA TYR A 395 5.78 -25.51 -11.73
C TYR A 395 5.78 -25.57 -13.26
N LYS A 396 5.16 -26.64 -13.80
CA LYS A 396 4.82 -26.74 -15.22
C LYS A 396 3.68 -25.79 -15.58
#